data_59a4462975e1d4b98ac241fb197f57ab
#
_entry.id   59a4462975e1d4b98ac241fb197f57ab
#
_cell.length_a   1.000
_cell.length_b   1.000
_cell.length_c   1.000
_cell.angle_alpha   90.00
_cell.angle_beta   90.00
_cell.angle_gamma   90.00
#
_symmetry.space_group_name_H-M   'P 1'
#
loop_
_entity.id
_entity.type
_entity.pdbx_description
1 polymer ?
#
loop_
_entity_poly.entity_id
_entity_poly.type
_entity_poly.pdbx_seq_one_letter_code
_entity_poly.pdbx_strand_id
1 'polypeptide(L)'
;MKTPQQLLQQTLEVGECLLPDASPGGRTPYPTVFVHGLLGWGARDALYRAVPYWGLAAGDVLGYLNACGYDCRACELYAELTGGTADYGIAHAQRFGHARFGTAYPNPLVPDWGAGRPVDLVGHSFGGATARLLAQLLAHGCPEEVQAAEAAGEMPSPLFTGGKAGWMHALVAIAAPHDGSTFLNVQPDAANALSTLFLGAARALGISAFKGVYDFQLDQFGIRRDPDEPLTTAALRMLAQNPLPAGDNAFDDLRPAGARALNARIETLPDTWYFSIPCCRTLPRLLTHDQKPDTAMTPLLWPFSTAMGRDGAGMPRDWLPNDGLVNTISARYPGGAPHADFVPGQTPVRGVWQVLPVEHLDHLAAIGGVMNNGVVRTRLFFRRVMALLDAAAAADANS
;
A
#
# COMPACT_ATOMS: atom_id res chain seq x y z
N MET A 1 -20.07 -34.83 13.99
CA MET A 1 -20.00 -33.35 13.74
C MET A 1 -18.67 -33.06 13.02
N LYS A 2 -18.70 -32.29 11.95
CA LYS A 2 -17.48 -31.89 11.26
C LYS A 2 -16.72 -30.87 12.13
N THR A 3 -15.41 -30.94 12.10
CA THR A 3 -14.56 -29.97 12.80
C THR A 3 -14.68 -28.59 12.14
N PRO A 4 -14.38 -27.47 12.84
CA PRO A 4 -14.35 -26.14 12.25
C PRO A 4 -13.46 -26.05 10.99
N GLN A 5 -12.34 -26.78 10.99
CA GLN A 5 -11.45 -26.88 9.82
C GLN A 5 -12.10 -27.59 8.63
N GLN A 6 -12.82 -28.67 8.86
CA GLN A 6 -13.53 -29.40 7.80
C GLN A 6 -14.70 -28.58 7.24
N LEU A 7 -15.40 -27.78 8.08
CA LEU A 7 -16.43 -26.87 7.64
C LEU A 7 -15.83 -25.73 6.82
N LEU A 8 -14.70 -25.17 7.25
CA LEU A 8 -13.98 -24.14 6.52
C LEU A 8 -13.54 -24.65 5.15
N GLN A 9 -12.91 -25.85 5.10
CA GLN A 9 -12.46 -26.47 3.86
C GLN A 9 -13.64 -26.68 2.89
N GLN A 10 -14.77 -27.19 3.37
CA GLN A 10 -15.96 -27.41 2.56
C GLN A 10 -16.56 -26.08 2.05
N THR A 11 -16.52 -25.01 2.87
CA THR A 11 -16.98 -23.69 2.46
C THR A 11 -16.08 -23.11 1.37
N LEU A 12 -14.77 -23.34 1.46
CA LEU A 12 -13.80 -22.95 0.45
C LEU A 12 -14.05 -23.69 -0.88
N GLU A 13 -14.27 -24.99 -0.83
CA GLU A 13 -14.57 -25.85 -2.00
C GLU A 13 -15.88 -25.43 -2.68
N VAL A 14 -16.93 -25.12 -1.92
CA VAL A 14 -18.20 -24.60 -2.48
C VAL A 14 -18.01 -23.22 -3.11
N GLY A 15 -17.20 -22.35 -2.48
CA GLY A 15 -16.84 -21.03 -3.06
C GLY A 15 -16.09 -21.17 -4.38
N GLU A 16 -15.23 -22.18 -4.51
CA GLU A 16 -14.50 -22.48 -5.76
C GLU A 16 -15.41 -22.96 -6.88
N CYS A 17 -16.44 -23.76 -6.57
CA CYS A 17 -17.42 -24.23 -7.54
C CYS A 17 -18.35 -23.14 -8.10
N LEU A 18 -18.52 -22.03 -7.40
CA LEU A 18 -19.38 -20.92 -7.83
C LEU A 18 -18.65 -19.87 -8.69
N LEU A 19 -17.36 -20.03 -8.89
CA LEU A 19 -16.62 -19.20 -9.82
C LEU A 19 -16.75 -19.77 -11.23
N PRO A 20 -17.08 -18.91 -12.25
CA PRO A 20 -16.79 -19.31 -13.62
C PRO A 20 -15.31 -19.66 -13.67
N ASP A 21 -14.97 -20.77 -14.34
CA ASP A 21 -13.62 -21.24 -14.52
C ASP A 21 -12.65 -20.08 -14.78
N ALA A 22 -12.03 -19.58 -13.72
CA ALA A 22 -10.73 -18.98 -13.88
C ALA A 22 -9.86 -20.15 -14.29
N SER A 23 -9.62 -20.26 -15.56
CA SER A 23 -8.78 -21.30 -16.13
C SER A 23 -7.59 -21.52 -15.23
N PRO A 24 -7.17 -22.77 -14.94
CA PRO A 24 -5.90 -23.02 -14.27
C PRO A 24 -4.76 -22.75 -15.26
N GLY A 25 -4.84 -21.64 -15.98
CA GLY A 25 -3.94 -21.22 -17.03
C GLY A 25 -3.26 -19.93 -16.63
N GLY A 26 -1.99 -20.03 -16.39
CA GLY A 26 -1.07 -18.91 -16.46
C GLY A 26 -1.10 -18.01 -15.21
N ARG A 27 -0.34 -18.36 -14.20
CA ARG A 27 0.18 -17.34 -13.29
C ARG A 27 1.08 -16.41 -14.10
N THR A 28 0.99 -15.10 -13.86
CA THR A 28 1.97 -14.17 -14.42
C THR A 28 3.39 -14.76 -14.28
N PRO A 29 4.23 -14.70 -15.31
CA PRO A 29 5.60 -15.23 -15.23
C PRO A 29 6.50 -14.36 -14.33
N TYR A 30 6.00 -13.18 -13.92
CA TYR A 30 6.74 -12.21 -13.14
C TYR A 30 6.55 -12.43 -11.63
N PRO A 31 7.62 -12.31 -10.82
CA PRO A 31 7.47 -12.31 -9.37
C PRO A 31 6.49 -11.22 -8.94
N THR A 32 5.49 -11.58 -8.16
CA THR A 32 4.50 -10.63 -7.63
C THR A 32 4.88 -10.24 -6.22
N VAL A 33 5.07 -8.95 -5.98
CA VAL A 33 5.44 -8.37 -4.68
C VAL A 33 4.30 -7.53 -4.14
N PHE A 34 3.88 -7.85 -2.93
CA PHE A 34 2.81 -7.14 -2.23
C PHE A 34 3.40 -6.10 -1.29
N VAL A 35 2.98 -4.85 -1.46
CA VAL A 35 3.48 -3.68 -0.72
C VAL A 35 2.37 -3.16 0.20
N HIS A 36 2.56 -3.31 1.51
CA HIS A 36 1.56 -2.92 2.52
C HIS A 36 1.39 -1.39 2.63
N GLY A 37 0.29 -0.96 3.26
CA GLY A 37 -0.02 0.43 3.53
C GLY A 37 0.74 1.04 4.71
N LEU A 38 0.42 2.28 5.06
CA LEU A 38 0.96 2.95 6.24
C LEU A 38 0.63 2.13 7.50
N LEU A 39 1.58 2.02 8.42
CA LEU A 39 1.47 1.18 9.63
C LEU A 39 1.22 -0.31 9.34
N GLY A 40 1.44 -0.77 8.11
CA GLY A 40 1.37 -2.18 7.76
C GLY A 40 2.59 -2.96 8.28
N TRP A 41 2.64 -4.23 8.01
CA TRP A 41 3.75 -5.10 8.39
C TRP A 41 3.99 -6.17 7.33
N GLY A 42 5.22 -6.56 7.19
CA GLY A 42 5.65 -7.53 6.20
C GLY A 42 6.13 -8.85 6.81
N ALA A 43 6.64 -9.74 5.97
CA ALA A 43 7.04 -11.08 6.36
C ALA A 43 8.21 -11.14 7.38
N ARG A 44 8.97 -10.06 7.53
CA ARG A 44 10.07 -9.94 8.51
C ARG A 44 9.55 -9.70 9.94
N ASP A 45 8.38 -9.10 10.08
CA ASP A 45 7.78 -8.86 11.38
C ASP A 45 7.23 -10.15 11.99
N ALA A 46 7.49 -10.36 13.27
CA ALA A 46 6.93 -11.51 13.98
C ALA A 46 5.39 -11.49 13.99
N LEU A 47 4.80 -10.29 13.91
CA LEU A 47 3.37 -10.07 13.79
C LEU A 47 2.77 -10.75 12.55
N TYR A 48 3.49 -10.79 11.44
CA TYR A 48 3.00 -11.38 10.19
C TYR A 48 2.63 -12.86 10.33
N ARG A 49 3.37 -13.60 11.16
CA ARG A 49 3.09 -15.02 11.40
C ARG A 49 1.80 -15.24 12.20
N ALA A 50 1.45 -14.30 13.06
CA ALA A 50 0.23 -14.36 13.86
C ALA A 50 -0.97 -13.75 13.13
N VAL A 51 -0.76 -12.66 12.43
CA VAL A 51 -1.77 -11.88 11.70
C VAL A 51 -1.18 -11.45 10.36
N PRO A 52 -1.36 -12.22 9.29
CA PRO A 52 -0.92 -11.81 7.95
C PRO A 52 -1.62 -10.52 7.54
N TYR A 53 -0.84 -9.54 7.08
CA TYR A 53 -1.41 -8.25 6.61
C TYR A 53 -2.47 -8.46 5.52
N TRP A 54 -2.23 -9.37 4.61
CA TRP A 54 -3.10 -9.68 3.46
C TRP A 54 -4.20 -10.70 3.77
N GLY A 55 -4.42 -11.00 5.05
CA GLY A 55 -5.40 -11.97 5.52
C GLY A 55 -4.95 -13.44 5.37
N LEU A 56 -5.58 -14.32 6.14
CA LEU A 56 -5.24 -15.74 6.17
C LEU A 56 -5.43 -16.45 4.82
N ALA A 57 -6.35 -15.95 4.00
CA ALA A 57 -6.67 -16.57 2.71
C ALA A 57 -5.73 -16.17 1.57
N ALA A 58 -4.99 -15.08 1.71
CA ALA A 58 -4.11 -14.61 0.65
C ALA A 58 -2.88 -15.51 0.48
N GLY A 59 -2.28 -15.98 1.58
CA GLY A 59 -1.08 -16.80 1.55
C GLY A 59 -1.22 -18.12 0.78
N ASP A 60 -2.37 -18.77 0.90
CA ASP A 60 -2.61 -20.07 0.25
C ASP A 60 -2.85 -19.97 -1.26
N VAL A 61 -3.26 -18.78 -1.73
CA VAL A 61 -3.68 -18.59 -3.13
C VAL A 61 -2.57 -18.03 -4.00
N LEU A 62 -1.67 -17.23 -3.44
CA LEU A 62 -0.96 -16.25 -4.24
C LEU A 62 0.51 -16.55 -4.48
N GLY A 63 1.19 -17.34 -3.62
CA GLY A 63 2.62 -17.59 -3.76
C GLY A 63 3.41 -16.29 -3.99
N TYR A 64 3.01 -15.20 -3.32
CA TYR A 64 3.57 -13.87 -3.46
C TYR A 64 4.73 -13.63 -2.50
N LEU A 65 5.52 -12.64 -2.83
CA LEU A 65 6.55 -12.07 -1.97
C LEU A 65 5.97 -10.85 -1.25
N ASN A 66 6.27 -10.68 0.02
CA ASN A 66 5.75 -9.60 0.83
C ASN A 66 6.88 -8.69 1.31
N ALA A 67 6.83 -7.44 0.91
CA ALA A 67 7.83 -6.43 1.24
C ALA A 67 7.51 -5.75 2.58
N CYS A 68 8.55 -5.33 3.27
CA CYS A 68 8.50 -4.54 4.49
C CYS A 68 9.17 -3.18 4.23
N GLY A 69 8.63 -2.10 4.72
CA GLY A 69 9.26 -0.79 4.65
C GLY A 69 8.34 0.29 5.20
N TYR A 70 8.87 1.30 5.89
CA TYR A 70 8.03 2.22 6.65
C TYR A 70 8.03 3.67 6.17
N ASP A 71 9.13 4.38 6.30
CA ASP A 71 9.27 5.76 5.87
C ASP A 71 10.36 5.85 4.80
N CYS A 72 10.37 6.87 3.95
CA CYS A 72 11.20 6.87 2.74
C CYS A 72 11.05 5.58 1.90
N ARG A 73 9.87 5.03 1.91
CA ARG A 73 9.49 3.64 1.56
C ARG A 73 9.95 3.14 0.20
N ALA A 74 10.14 4.02 -0.77
CA ALA A 74 10.64 3.61 -2.09
C ALA A 74 12.11 3.14 -2.02
N CYS A 75 12.94 3.80 -1.19
CA CYS A 75 14.33 3.40 -0.97
C CYS A 75 14.43 2.08 -0.21
N GLU A 76 13.59 1.88 0.80
CA GLU A 76 13.51 0.63 1.55
C GLU A 76 12.99 -0.52 0.69
N LEU A 77 11.92 -0.29 -0.06
CA LEU A 77 11.38 -1.28 -1.00
C LEU A 77 12.43 -1.68 -2.04
N TYR A 78 13.20 -0.71 -2.57
CA TYR A 78 14.29 -0.99 -3.48
C TYR A 78 15.37 -1.86 -2.82
N ALA A 79 15.82 -1.47 -1.61
CA ALA A 79 16.84 -2.21 -0.86
C ALA A 79 16.37 -3.63 -0.49
N GLU A 80 15.09 -3.81 -0.18
CA GLU A 80 14.55 -5.13 0.12
C GLU A 80 14.46 -6.01 -1.13
N LEU A 81 14.06 -5.46 -2.26
CA LEU A 81 13.99 -6.19 -3.54
C LEU A 81 15.37 -6.63 -4.02
N THR A 82 16.39 -5.75 -3.92
CA THR A 82 17.74 -6.00 -4.44
C THR A 82 18.70 -6.62 -3.43
N GLY A 83 18.38 -6.56 -2.12
CA GLY A 83 19.33 -6.77 -1.03
C GLY A 83 20.19 -5.52 -0.79
N GLY A 84 20.79 -5.41 0.38
CA GLY A 84 21.62 -4.29 0.77
C GLY A 84 21.03 -3.41 1.85
N THR A 85 21.50 -2.17 1.98
CA THR A 85 21.03 -1.21 2.97
C THR A 85 20.23 -0.12 2.28
N ALA A 86 19.09 0.27 2.86
CA ALA A 86 18.30 1.40 2.37
C ALA A 86 19.17 2.67 2.39
N ASP A 87 19.32 3.33 1.25
CA ASP A 87 20.05 4.60 1.08
C ASP A 87 19.03 5.68 0.71
N TYR A 88 18.79 6.61 1.61
CA TYR A 88 17.83 7.70 1.43
C TYR A 88 18.42 8.89 0.64
N GLY A 89 19.71 8.85 0.35
CA GLY A 89 20.42 9.91 -0.33
C GLY A 89 21.11 10.90 0.59
N ILE A 90 22.14 11.57 0.07
CA ILE A 90 22.93 12.55 0.82
C ILE A 90 22.16 13.87 0.96
N ALA A 91 21.61 14.39 -0.15
CA ALA A 91 20.90 15.66 -0.15
C ALA A 91 19.63 15.59 0.69
N HIS A 92 18.88 14.50 0.58
CA HIS A 92 17.66 14.25 1.36
C HIS A 92 17.97 14.17 2.87
N ALA A 93 18.91 13.33 3.26
CA ALA A 93 19.32 13.17 4.65
C ALA A 93 19.81 14.48 5.27
N GLN A 94 20.58 15.29 4.53
CA GLN A 94 21.02 16.60 4.98
C GLN A 94 19.87 17.61 5.09
N ARG A 95 18.94 17.61 4.13
CA ARG A 95 17.77 18.51 4.12
C ARG A 95 16.87 18.31 5.32
N PHE A 96 16.64 17.04 5.68
CA PHE A 96 15.67 16.69 6.72
C PHE A 96 16.30 16.30 8.06
N GLY A 97 17.63 16.21 8.14
CA GLY A 97 18.37 16.05 9.39
C GLY A 97 18.28 14.63 9.98
N HIS A 98 18.20 13.61 9.13
CA HIS A 98 18.19 12.21 9.56
C HIS A 98 19.38 11.43 8.97
N ALA A 99 19.54 10.14 9.37
CA ALA A 99 20.60 9.29 8.86
C ALA A 99 20.38 8.97 7.36
N ARG A 100 21.45 8.97 6.57
CA ARG A 100 21.42 8.58 5.17
C ARG A 100 21.03 7.12 4.97
N PHE A 101 21.51 6.24 5.84
CA PHE A 101 21.29 4.81 5.73
C PHE A 101 20.27 4.32 6.76
N GLY A 102 19.34 3.50 6.30
CA GLY A 102 18.30 2.87 7.10
C GLY A 102 18.51 1.37 7.29
N THR A 103 17.43 0.61 7.19
CA THR A 103 17.42 -0.84 7.42
C THR A 103 18.28 -1.60 6.41
N ALA A 104 19.02 -2.59 6.89
CA ALA A 104 19.77 -3.53 6.06
C ALA A 104 18.95 -4.78 5.73
N TYR A 105 18.94 -5.15 4.46
CA TYR A 105 18.29 -6.33 3.90
C TYR A 105 19.36 -7.29 3.35
N PRO A 106 19.86 -8.24 4.14
CA PRO A 106 21.02 -9.04 3.77
C PRO A 106 20.75 -9.97 2.58
N ASN A 107 19.50 -10.32 2.34
CA ASN A 107 19.10 -11.18 1.23
C ASN A 107 18.07 -10.45 0.35
N PRO A 108 18.26 -10.45 -0.98
CA PRO A 108 17.28 -9.87 -1.89
C PRO A 108 15.96 -10.63 -1.82
N LEU A 109 14.84 -9.91 -1.81
CA LEU A 109 13.52 -10.52 -1.88
C LEU A 109 13.27 -11.11 -3.28
N VAL A 110 13.80 -10.46 -4.32
CA VAL A 110 13.75 -10.92 -5.71
C VAL A 110 15.18 -11.04 -6.24
N PRO A 111 15.81 -12.20 -6.10
CA PRO A 111 17.12 -12.43 -6.71
C PRO A 111 17.07 -12.19 -8.22
N ASP A 112 18.13 -11.57 -8.77
CA ASP A 112 18.25 -11.25 -10.20
C ASP A 112 17.15 -10.30 -10.74
N TRP A 113 16.57 -9.45 -9.87
CA TRP A 113 15.62 -8.42 -10.28
C TRP A 113 16.26 -7.45 -11.28
N GLY A 114 15.61 -7.25 -12.40
CA GLY A 114 16.11 -6.41 -13.50
C GLY A 114 15.19 -6.44 -14.72
N ALA A 115 15.64 -5.84 -15.83
CA ALA A 115 14.87 -5.83 -17.07
C ALA A 115 14.58 -7.24 -17.64
N GLY A 116 15.46 -8.21 -17.40
CA GLY A 116 15.25 -9.61 -17.78
C GLY A 116 14.34 -10.39 -16.83
N ARG A 117 14.04 -9.83 -15.67
CA ARG A 117 13.17 -10.41 -14.64
C ARG A 117 12.42 -9.30 -13.90
N PRO A 118 11.53 -8.57 -14.57
CA PRO A 118 10.76 -7.51 -13.96
C PRO A 118 9.79 -8.08 -12.92
N VAL A 119 9.22 -7.20 -12.08
CA VAL A 119 8.24 -7.57 -11.04
C VAL A 119 6.88 -6.96 -11.30
N ASP A 120 5.85 -7.65 -10.81
CA ASP A 120 4.53 -7.09 -10.59
C ASP A 120 4.44 -6.57 -9.15
N LEU A 121 3.95 -5.35 -8.97
CA LEU A 121 3.72 -4.78 -7.65
C LEU A 121 2.22 -4.70 -7.37
N VAL A 122 1.81 -5.12 -6.18
CA VAL A 122 0.44 -4.96 -5.67
C VAL A 122 0.50 -4.11 -4.41
N GLY A 123 0.13 -2.85 -4.52
CA GLY A 123 0.19 -1.89 -3.41
C GLY A 123 -1.19 -1.64 -2.80
N HIS A 124 -1.32 -1.79 -1.48
CA HIS A 124 -2.51 -1.37 -0.75
C HIS A 124 -2.28 -0.01 -0.10
N SER A 125 -3.29 0.86 -0.18
CA SER A 125 -3.24 2.15 0.51
C SER A 125 -1.99 2.95 0.11
N PHE A 126 -1.23 3.45 1.07
CA PHE A 126 0.04 4.14 0.83
C PHE A 126 1.08 3.27 0.09
N GLY A 127 0.97 1.94 0.15
CA GLY A 127 1.81 1.04 -0.65
C GLY A 127 1.70 1.24 -2.16
N GLY A 128 0.52 1.65 -2.64
CA GLY A 128 0.34 2.05 -4.05
C GLY A 128 1.11 3.33 -4.40
N ALA A 129 1.11 4.34 -3.53
CA ALA A 129 1.90 5.56 -3.70
C ALA A 129 3.41 5.26 -3.66
N THR A 130 3.84 4.41 -2.73
CA THR A 130 5.24 3.93 -2.63
C THR A 130 5.71 3.26 -3.92
N ALA A 131 4.90 2.36 -4.47
CA ALA A 131 5.22 1.65 -5.71
C ALA A 131 5.31 2.61 -6.92
N ARG A 132 4.47 3.65 -6.98
CA ARG A 132 4.56 4.70 -7.99
C ARG A 132 5.85 5.50 -7.89
N LEU A 133 6.24 5.89 -6.67
CA LEU A 133 7.50 6.61 -6.44
C LEU A 133 8.70 5.74 -6.78
N LEU A 134 8.67 4.45 -6.43
CA LEU A 134 9.71 3.51 -6.83
C LEU A 134 9.83 3.42 -8.36
N ALA A 135 8.69 3.31 -9.07
CA ALA A 135 8.70 3.31 -10.54
C ALA A 135 9.35 4.56 -11.13
N GLN A 136 9.02 5.74 -10.60
CA GLN A 136 9.61 7.01 -11.00
C GLN A 136 11.12 7.02 -10.79
N LEU A 137 11.59 6.61 -9.61
CA LEU A 137 13.02 6.57 -9.30
C LEU A 137 13.75 5.52 -10.13
N LEU A 138 13.16 4.38 -10.41
CA LEU A 138 13.73 3.38 -11.32
C LEU A 138 13.88 3.95 -12.74
N ALA A 139 12.90 4.64 -13.25
CA ALA A 139 12.91 5.18 -14.59
C ALA A 139 13.87 6.38 -14.73
N HIS A 140 13.74 7.37 -13.86
CA HIS A 140 14.33 8.69 -14.02
C HIS A 140 15.43 9.01 -12.99
N GLY A 141 15.50 8.23 -11.90
CA GLY A 141 16.44 8.48 -10.80
C GLY A 141 16.10 9.74 -10.00
N CYS A 142 17.15 10.26 -9.34
CA CYS A 142 17.12 11.53 -8.59
C CYS A 142 18.42 12.29 -8.87
N PRO A 143 18.45 13.21 -9.84
CA PRO A 143 19.66 13.96 -10.20
C PRO A 143 20.30 14.74 -9.04
N GLU A 144 19.47 15.23 -8.10
CA GLU A 144 19.95 15.93 -6.91
C GLU A 144 20.82 15.02 -6.04
N GLU A 145 20.43 13.75 -5.85
CA GLU A 145 21.19 12.78 -5.06
C GLU A 145 22.46 12.34 -5.78
N VAL A 146 22.41 12.23 -7.10
CA VAL A 146 23.62 11.91 -7.91
C VAL A 146 24.64 13.03 -7.77
N GLN A 147 24.23 14.29 -7.92
CA GLN A 147 25.11 15.47 -7.78
C GLN A 147 25.69 15.58 -6.35
N ALA A 148 24.85 15.33 -5.32
CA ALA A 148 25.32 15.37 -3.94
C ALA A 148 26.37 14.27 -3.65
N ALA A 149 26.18 13.08 -4.20
CA ALA A 149 27.15 12.00 -4.07
C ALA A 149 28.48 12.32 -4.80
N GLU A 150 28.40 12.82 -6.03
CA GLU A 150 29.59 13.26 -6.78
C GLU A 150 30.36 14.36 -6.04
N ALA A 151 29.66 15.36 -5.49
CA ALA A 151 30.25 16.43 -4.70
C ALA A 151 30.95 15.92 -3.41
N ALA A 152 30.41 14.84 -2.82
CA ALA A 152 31.00 14.18 -1.66
C ALA A 152 32.13 13.20 -2.02
N GLY A 153 32.37 12.93 -3.30
CA GLY A 153 33.31 11.89 -3.74
C GLY A 153 32.82 10.46 -3.43
N GLU A 154 31.51 10.27 -3.35
CA GLU A 154 30.87 8.99 -3.04
C GLU A 154 30.05 8.48 -4.22
N MET A 155 29.70 7.18 -4.18
CA MET A 155 28.79 6.59 -5.16
C MET A 155 27.33 6.81 -4.74
N PRO A 156 26.46 7.26 -5.65
CA PRO A 156 25.02 7.31 -5.37
C PRO A 156 24.42 5.91 -5.32
N SER A 157 23.30 5.76 -4.63
CA SER A 157 22.49 4.53 -4.75
C SER A 157 22.16 4.27 -6.22
N PRO A 158 22.24 3.02 -6.69
CA PRO A 158 21.82 2.68 -8.05
C PRO A 158 20.37 3.05 -8.36
N LEU A 159 19.52 3.17 -7.35
CA LEU A 159 18.14 3.66 -7.50
C LEU A 159 18.11 5.09 -8.08
N PHE A 160 19.01 5.96 -7.63
CA PHE A 160 19.03 7.37 -8.02
C PHE A 160 19.63 7.63 -9.40
N THR A 161 20.26 6.63 -10.02
CA THR A 161 20.81 6.78 -11.38
C THR A 161 19.77 6.62 -12.48
N GLY A 162 18.58 6.12 -12.20
CA GLY A 162 17.54 5.89 -13.20
C GLY A 162 17.89 4.82 -14.24
N GLY A 163 17.21 4.88 -15.39
CA GLY A 163 17.46 3.97 -16.53
C GLY A 163 16.94 2.55 -16.35
N LYS A 164 16.02 2.33 -15.41
CA LYS A 164 15.49 1.02 -15.01
C LYS A 164 13.97 0.93 -15.16
N ALA A 165 13.36 1.67 -16.10
CA ALA A 165 11.91 1.66 -16.31
C ALA A 165 11.35 0.24 -16.55
N GLY A 166 12.08 -0.61 -17.28
CA GLY A 166 11.69 -2.00 -17.56
C GLY A 166 11.85 -2.98 -16.38
N TRP A 167 12.16 -2.53 -15.17
CA TRP A 167 12.26 -3.39 -13.98
C TRP A 167 10.91 -3.62 -13.31
N MET A 168 9.91 -2.83 -13.64
CA MET A 168 8.53 -3.00 -13.19
C MET A 168 7.64 -3.32 -14.38
N HIS A 169 6.98 -4.48 -14.34
CA HIS A 169 6.05 -4.90 -15.39
C HIS A 169 4.65 -4.30 -15.16
N ALA A 170 4.07 -4.50 -13.97
CA ALA A 170 2.73 -4.02 -13.66
C ALA A 170 2.62 -3.47 -12.23
N LEU A 171 1.65 -2.58 -12.03
CA LEU A 171 1.23 -2.07 -10.73
C LEU A 171 -0.28 -2.19 -10.58
N VAL A 172 -0.72 -2.92 -9.55
CA VAL A 172 -2.11 -2.91 -9.07
C VAL A 172 -2.18 -2.11 -7.78
N ALA A 173 -2.94 -1.03 -7.77
CA ALA A 173 -3.15 -0.17 -6.61
C ALA A 173 -4.54 -0.42 -6.00
N ILE A 174 -4.58 -0.92 -4.76
CA ILE A 174 -5.82 -1.23 -4.04
C ILE A 174 -6.05 -0.13 -3.00
N ALA A 175 -7.19 0.56 -3.10
CA ALA A 175 -7.58 1.63 -2.16
C ALA A 175 -6.44 2.66 -1.93
N ALA A 176 -5.64 2.95 -2.96
CA ALA A 176 -4.47 3.81 -2.86
C ALA A 176 -4.86 5.29 -2.98
N PRO A 177 -4.38 6.15 -2.07
CA PRO A 177 -4.68 7.59 -2.07
C PRO A 177 -3.82 8.32 -3.11
N HIS A 178 -4.13 8.13 -4.40
CA HIS A 178 -3.36 8.74 -5.50
C HIS A 178 -3.30 10.27 -5.43
N ASP A 179 -4.40 10.89 -5.01
CA ASP A 179 -4.52 12.34 -4.82
C ASP A 179 -4.61 12.72 -3.33
N GLY A 180 -4.18 11.82 -2.45
CA GLY A 180 -4.22 11.98 -1.02
C GLY A 180 -5.55 11.58 -0.38
N SER A 181 -5.69 11.89 0.90
CA SER A 181 -6.89 11.62 1.69
C SER A 181 -7.29 12.82 2.53
N THR A 182 -8.60 13.09 2.59
CA THR A 182 -9.15 14.11 3.49
C THR A 182 -9.13 13.68 4.95
N PHE A 183 -8.84 12.41 5.25
CA PHE A 183 -8.69 11.90 6.62
C PHE A 183 -7.83 12.82 7.50
N LEU A 184 -6.66 13.22 6.97
CA LEU A 184 -5.72 14.07 7.70
C LEU A 184 -6.12 15.55 7.75
N ASN A 185 -7.06 15.99 6.92
CA ASN A 185 -7.59 17.33 6.95
C ASN A 185 -8.71 17.49 7.99
N VAL A 186 -9.53 16.44 8.16
CA VAL A 186 -10.64 16.43 9.12
C VAL A 186 -10.22 15.99 10.53
N GLN A 187 -9.02 15.46 10.68
CA GLN A 187 -8.40 15.10 11.94
C GLN A 187 -7.24 16.06 12.19
N PRO A 188 -7.43 17.13 12.98
CA PRO A 188 -6.40 18.14 13.21
C PRO A 188 -5.14 17.58 13.87
N ASP A 189 -5.27 16.49 14.61
CA ASP A 189 -4.16 15.75 15.18
C ASP A 189 -4.07 14.36 14.52
N ALA A 190 -3.41 14.33 13.38
CA ALA A 190 -3.24 13.12 12.58
C ALA A 190 -2.48 12.01 13.34
N ALA A 191 -1.49 12.39 14.17
CA ALA A 191 -0.74 11.45 14.97
C ALA A 191 -1.63 10.74 16.00
N ASN A 192 -2.47 11.49 16.72
CA ASN A 192 -3.44 10.92 17.66
C ASN A 192 -4.51 10.07 16.96
N ALA A 193 -4.98 10.50 15.79
CA ALA A 193 -5.96 9.73 15.03
C ALA A 193 -5.41 8.37 14.59
N LEU A 194 -4.20 8.34 14.04
CA LEU A 194 -3.52 7.10 13.64
C LEU A 194 -3.12 6.23 14.82
N SER A 195 -2.72 6.85 15.94
CA SER A 195 -2.48 6.12 17.19
C SER A 195 -3.73 5.42 17.65
N THR A 196 -4.86 6.13 17.63
CA THR A 196 -6.16 5.57 18.02
C THR A 196 -6.53 4.38 17.13
N LEU A 197 -6.31 4.52 15.81
CA LEU A 197 -6.52 3.45 14.85
C LEU A 197 -5.59 2.25 15.12
N PHE A 198 -4.29 2.50 15.27
CA PHE A 198 -3.29 1.47 15.52
C PHE A 198 -3.51 0.76 16.85
N LEU A 199 -3.69 1.51 17.95
CA LEU A 199 -3.93 0.94 19.27
C LEU A 199 -5.28 0.21 19.33
N GLY A 200 -6.30 0.72 18.63
CA GLY A 200 -7.60 0.06 18.48
C GLY A 200 -7.46 -1.27 17.76
N ALA A 201 -6.74 -1.31 16.66
CA ALA A 201 -6.43 -2.53 15.92
C ALA A 201 -5.60 -3.51 16.75
N ALA A 202 -4.54 -3.04 17.43
CA ALA A 202 -3.71 -3.87 18.31
C ALA A 202 -4.51 -4.50 19.45
N ARG A 203 -5.46 -3.77 20.04
CA ARG A 203 -6.39 -4.30 21.04
C ARG A 203 -7.35 -5.33 20.48
N ALA A 204 -7.96 -5.04 19.33
CA ALA A 204 -8.87 -5.95 18.65
C ALA A 204 -8.20 -7.29 18.26
N LEU A 205 -6.92 -7.22 17.91
CA LEU A 205 -6.08 -8.38 17.58
C LEU A 205 -5.47 -9.07 18.82
N GLY A 206 -5.64 -8.51 20.02
CA GLY A 206 -5.08 -9.06 21.26
C GLY A 206 -3.55 -8.97 21.38
N ILE A 207 -2.90 -8.13 20.55
CA ILE A 207 -1.43 -8.00 20.49
C ILE A 207 -0.86 -6.81 21.26
N SER A 208 -1.71 -6.02 21.89
CA SER A 208 -1.32 -4.76 22.55
C SER A 208 -0.24 -4.90 23.63
N ALA A 209 -0.21 -6.04 24.32
CA ALA A 209 0.77 -6.34 25.36
C ALA A 209 2.00 -7.11 24.87
N PHE A 210 2.04 -7.50 23.59
CA PHE A 210 3.12 -8.32 23.07
C PHE A 210 4.40 -7.49 22.90
N LYS A 211 5.51 -8.11 23.23
CA LYS A 211 6.85 -7.54 23.09
C LYS A 211 7.48 -8.07 21.79
N GLY A 212 8.34 -7.26 21.17
CA GLY A 212 9.14 -7.70 20.02
C GLY A 212 8.38 -8.12 18.75
N VAL A 213 7.07 -7.89 18.64
CA VAL A 213 6.25 -8.40 17.50
C VAL A 213 6.18 -7.47 16.30
N TYR A 214 6.46 -6.18 16.51
CA TYR A 214 6.32 -5.16 15.49
C TYR A 214 7.35 -4.06 15.69
N ASP A 215 8.01 -3.63 14.61
CA ASP A 215 8.97 -2.54 14.58
C ASP A 215 8.44 -1.41 13.71
N PHE A 216 8.50 -0.18 14.21
CA PHE A 216 8.10 1.00 13.45
C PHE A 216 9.16 1.44 12.44
N GLN A 217 10.36 0.87 12.49
CA GLN A 217 11.47 1.13 11.56
C GLN A 217 11.81 2.64 11.43
N LEU A 218 11.96 3.30 12.57
CA LEU A 218 12.31 4.73 12.64
C LEU A 218 13.77 4.97 13.05
N ASP A 219 14.64 3.99 12.78
CA ASP A 219 16.06 4.03 13.14
C ASP A 219 16.80 5.23 12.53
N GLN A 220 16.40 5.63 11.31
CA GLN A 220 16.97 6.79 10.63
C GLN A 220 16.78 8.10 11.40
N PHE A 221 15.70 8.21 12.18
CA PHE A 221 15.42 9.35 13.05
C PHE A 221 16.00 9.15 14.48
N GLY A 222 16.82 8.13 14.71
CA GLY A 222 17.40 7.80 16.02
C GLY A 222 16.41 7.16 16.99
N ILE A 223 15.24 6.75 16.53
CA ILE A 223 14.19 6.16 17.36
C ILE A 223 14.25 4.65 17.21
N ARG A 224 14.79 4.00 18.22
CA ARG A 224 14.88 2.55 18.28
C ARG A 224 13.82 1.98 19.20
N ARG A 225 13.31 0.83 18.79
CA ARG A 225 12.46 0.04 19.64
C ARG A 225 13.27 -0.69 20.68
N ASP A 226 12.78 -0.70 21.93
CA ASP A 226 13.24 -1.64 22.95
C ASP A 226 12.52 -2.99 22.72
N PRO A 227 13.26 -4.11 22.49
CA PRO A 227 12.67 -5.43 22.30
C PRO A 227 11.78 -5.90 23.47
N ASP A 228 12.04 -5.39 24.68
CA ASP A 228 11.32 -5.73 25.90
C ASP A 228 10.13 -4.80 26.20
N GLU A 229 9.93 -3.75 25.39
CA GLU A 229 8.84 -2.82 25.54
C GLU A 229 7.53 -3.36 24.93
N PRO A 230 6.38 -3.31 25.64
CA PRO A 230 5.08 -3.63 25.07
C PRO A 230 4.74 -2.74 23.87
N LEU A 231 4.08 -3.31 22.86
CA LEU A 231 3.74 -2.61 21.60
C LEU A 231 3.02 -1.27 21.84
N THR A 232 2.05 -1.25 22.76
CA THR A 232 1.32 -0.02 23.08
C THR A 232 2.20 1.05 23.73
N THR A 233 3.15 0.66 24.59
CA THR A 233 4.09 1.59 25.24
C THR A 233 5.04 2.17 24.19
N ALA A 234 5.60 1.33 23.32
CA ALA A 234 6.43 1.75 22.21
C ALA A 234 5.71 2.77 21.33
N ALA A 235 4.48 2.47 20.88
CA ALA A 235 3.68 3.36 20.06
C ALA A 235 3.45 4.73 20.72
N LEU A 236 3.04 4.76 21.99
CA LEU A 236 2.81 6.01 22.74
C LEU A 236 4.10 6.83 22.92
N ARG A 237 5.22 6.17 23.18
CA ARG A 237 6.52 6.85 23.32
C ARG A 237 6.95 7.48 21.99
N MET A 238 6.82 6.75 20.90
CA MET A 238 7.17 7.25 19.57
C MET A 238 6.33 8.47 19.18
N LEU A 239 5.04 8.43 19.46
CA LEU A 239 4.16 9.57 19.21
C LEU A 239 4.51 10.79 20.09
N ALA A 240 4.87 10.56 21.36
CA ALA A 240 5.26 11.65 22.24
C ALA A 240 6.58 12.32 21.83
N GLN A 241 7.47 11.60 21.17
CA GLN A 241 8.74 12.13 20.69
C GLN A 241 8.58 13.00 19.44
N ASN A 242 7.45 12.90 18.73
CA ASN A 242 7.14 13.61 17.48
C ASN A 242 8.36 13.67 16.53
N PRO A 243 8.91 12.52 16.11
CA PRO A 243 10.22 12.42 15.47
C PRO A 243 10.24 12.85 14.03
N LEU A 244 9.06 13.04 13.42
CA LEU A 244 8.96 13.17 11.98
C LEU A 244 9.20 14.61 11.54
N PRO A 245 10.23 14.90 10.73
CA PRO A 245 10.46 16.23 10.18
C PRO A 245 9.26 16.68 9.36
N ALA A 246 8.91 17.98 9.44
CA ALA A 246 7.90 18.55 8.57
C ALA A 246 8.35 18.44 7.10
N GLY A 247 7.48 17.92 6.23
CA GLY A 247 7.75 17.76 4.80
C GLY A 247 8.51 16.49 4.43
N ASP A 248 8.86 15.64 5.41
CA ASP A 248 9.49 14.34 5.20
C ASP A 248 8.79 13.27 6.06
N ASN A 249 7.52 13.11 5.81
CA ASN A 249 6.72 12.09 6.47
C ASN A 249 5.48 11.74 5.64
N ALA A 250 5.03 10.51 5.81
CA ALA A 250 3.87 9.98 5.10
C ALA A 250 2.58 10.76 5.34
N PHE A 251 2.45 11.49 6.45
CA PHE A 251 1.25 12.27 6.74
C PHE A 251 1.15 13.51 5.84
N ASP A 252 2.28 14.16 5.58
CA ASP A 252 2.33 15.30 4.66
C ASP A 252 2.03 14.83 3.23
N ASP A 253 2.58 13.71 2.80
CA ASP A 253 2.34 13.12 1.49
C ASP A 253 0.90 12.63 1.29
N LEU A 254 0.27 12.15 2.36
CA LEU A 254 -1.12 11.68 2.33
C LEU A 254 -2.15 12.82 2.29
N ARG A 255 -1.78 14.05 2.61
CA ARG A 255 -2.68 15.20 2.44
C ARG A 255 -2.92 15.47 0.96
N PRO A 256 -4.11 15.94 0.54
CA PRO A 256 -4.36 16.25 -0.88
C PRO A 256 -3.37 17.25 -1.48
N ALA A 257 -2.81 18.16 -0.68
CA ALA A 257 -1.79 19.10 -1.14
C ALA A 257 -0.44 18.42 -1.39
N GLY A 258 0.02 17.54 -0.47
CA GLY A 258 1.25 16.75 -0.61
C GLY A 258 1.16 15.77 -1.78
N ALA A 259 0.05 15.04 -1.88
CA ALA A 259 -0.16 14.11 -2.99
C ALA A 259 -0.15 14.82 -4.36
N ARG A 260 -0.74 16.01 -4.47
CA ARG A 260 -0.65 16.82 -5.71
C ARG A 260 0.78 17.26 -6.01
N ALA A 261 1.56 17.64 -5.00
CA ALA A 261 2.97 17.98 -5.19
C ALA A 261 3.80 16.78 -5.66
N LEU A 262 3.51 15.56 -5.15
CA LEU A 262 4.12 14.33 -5.63
C LEU A 262 3.67 13.99 -7.05
N ASN A 263 2.38 14.07 -7.36
CA ASN A 263 1.85 13.79 -8.70
C ASN A 263 2.45 14.70 -9.79
N ALA A 264 2.84 15.94 -9.45
CA ALA A 264 3.53 16.82 -10.37
C ALA A 264 4.94 16.34 -10.78
N ARG A 265 5.49 15.33 -10.08
CA ARG A 265 6.84 14.80 -10.30
C ARG A 265 6.85 13.30 -10.65
N ILE A 266 5.71 12.61 -10.49
CA ILE A 266 5.59 11.17 -10.75
C ILE A 266 4.80 10.97 -12.03
N GLU A 267 5.44 10.40 -13.03
CA GLU A 267 4.82 10.11 -14.33
C GLU A 267 4.15 8.73 -14.34
N THR A 268 3.20 8.56 -15.24
CA THR A 268 2.69 7.24 -15.62
C THR A 268 3.58 6.72 -16.74
N LEU A 269 4.41 5.72 -16.45
CA LEU A 269 5.40 5.20 -17.40
C LEU A 269 4.70 4.49 -18.58
N PRO A 270 5.11 4.76 -19.83
CA PRO A 270 4.41 4.28 -21.02
C PRO A 270 4.42 2.76 -21.18
N ASP A 271 5.45 2.09 -20.68
CA ASP A 271 5.67 0.64 -20.88
C ASP A 271 5.21 -0.23 -19.70
N THR A 272 4.58 0.38 -18.69
CA THR A 272 4.09 -0.31 -17.50
C THR A 272 2.57 -0.45 -17.54
N TRP A 273 2.06 -1.57 -17.03
CA TRP A 273 0.63 -1.81 -16.84
C TRP A 273 0.16 -1.25 -15.51
N TYR A 274 -0.93 -0.48 -15.51
CA TYR A 274 -1.48 0.13 -14.30
C TYR A 274 -2.94 -0.26 -14.10
N PHE A 275 -3.27 -0.74 -12.90
CA PHE A 275 -4.63 -1.04 -12.48
C PHE A 275 -4.91 -0.37 -11.14
N SER A 276 -6.11 0.18 -10.98
CA SER A 276 -6.59 0.71 -9.71
C SER A 276 -7.91 0.07 -9.32
N ILE A 277 -8.00 -0.29 -8.03
CA ILE A 277 -9.18 -0.88 -7.42
C ILE A 277 -9.66 0.10 -6.34
N PRO A 278 -10.53 1.07 -6.69
CA PRO A 278 -11.08 1.99 -5.71
C PRO A 278 -12.08 1.28 -4.81
N CYS A 279 -12.06 1.61 -3.52
CA CYS A 279 -12.95 1.07 -2.51
C CYS A 279 -13.91 2.14 -1.97
N CYS A 280 -15.11 1.73 -1.58
CA CYS A 280 -16.10 2.57 -0.93
C CYS A 280 -16.95 1.76 0.03
N ARG A 281 -17.12 2.26 1.25
CA ARG A 281 -18.04 1.65 2.23
C ARG A 281 -18.92 2.68 2.91
N THR A 282 -19.26 3.76 2.20
CA THR A 282 -20.23 4.76 2.65
C THR A 282 -21.50 4.74 1.81
N LEU A 283 -22.57 5.28 2.36
CA LEU A 283 -23.87 5.45 1.72
C LEU A 283 -24.30 6.91 1.83
N PRO A 284 -24.95 7.48 0.80
CA PRO A 284 -25.45 8.84 0.85
C PRO A 284 -26.56 8.96 1.89
N ARG A 285 -26.63 10.12 2.57
CA ARG A 285 -27.77 10.47 3.41
C ARG A 285 -28.90 11.06 2.55
N LEU A 286 -30.15 10.69 2.87
CA LEU A 286 -31.30 11.07 2.03
C LEU A 286 -31.59 12.57 1.98
N LEU A 287 -31.28 13.32 3.04
CA LEU A 287 -31.68 14.72 3.19
C LEU A 287 -30.51 15.70 3.15
N THR A 288 -29.29 15.18 3.09
CA THR A 288 -28.07 15.98 3.01
C THR A 288 -27.17 15.42 1.92
N HIS A 289 -26.11 16.12 1.58
CA HIS A 289 -25.09 15.61 0.68
C HIS A 289 -24.05 14.74 1.38
N ASP A 290 -24.17 14.61 2.72
CA ASP A 290 -23.23 13.82 3.52
C ASP A 290 -23.26 12.34 3.14
N GLN A 291 -22.15 11.69 3.41
CA GLN A 291 -22.01 10.23 3.42
C GLN A 291 -22.08 9.73 4.88
N LYS A 292 -22.53 8.51 5.06
CA LYS A 292 -22.48 7.80 6.34
C LYS A 292 -21.84 6.44 6.15
N PRO A 293 -21.17 5.89 7.18
CA PRO A 293 -20.70 4.51 7.15
C PRO A 293 -21.85 3.55 6.83
N ASP A 294 -21.56 2.58 5.95
CA ASP A 294 -22.41 1.40 5.81
C ASP A 294 -22.30 0.54 7.08
N THR A 295 -23.36 -0.16 7.43
CA THR A 295 -23.40 -1.07 8.61
C THR A 295 -22.37 -2.19 8.56
N ALA A 296 -21.92 -2.56 7.38
CA ALA A 296 -20.87 -3.56 7.17
C ALA A 296 -19.44 -2.99 7.15
N MET A 297 -19.26 -1.68 7.35
CA MET A 297 -17.94 -1.10 7.57
C MET A 297 -17.41 -1.50 8.94
N THR A 298 -16.12 -1.79 9.03
CA THR A 298 -15.42 -2.05 10.29
C THR A 298 -15.67 -0.91 11.29
N PRO A 299 -16.23 -1.18 12.49
CA PRO A 299 -16.64 -0.13 13.43
C PRO A 299 -15.53 0.84 13.81
N LEU A 300 -14.28 0.37 13.84
CA LEU A 300 -13.09 1.19 14.10
C LEU A 300 -12.95 2.36 13.11
N LEU A 301 -13.44 2.21 11.89
CA LEU A 301 -13.36 3.22 10.82
C LEU A 301 -14.53 4.22 10.83
N TRP A 302 -15.61 3.95 11.57
CA TRP A 302 -16.83 4.78 11.54
C TRP A 302 -16.59 6.25 11.88
N PRO A 303 -15.85 6.61 12.95
CA PRO A 303 -15.60 8.02 13.27
C PRO A 303 -14.91 8.77 12.14
N PHE A 304 -13.89 8.15 11.55
CA PHE A 304 -13.10 8.72 10.47
C PHE A 304 -13.90 8.85 9.17
N SER A 305 -14.58 7.78 8.79
CA SER A 305 -15.47 7.76 7.64
C SER A 305 -16.59 8.83 7.74
N THR A 306 -17.18 8.99 8.93
CA THR A 306 -18.20 10.01 9.17
C THR A 306 -17.63 11.43 9.04
N ALA A 307 -16.43 11.68 9.54
CA ALA A 307 -15.78 12.98 9.44
C ALA A 307 -15.45 13.33 7.99
N MET A 308 -14.87 12.39 7.24
CA MET A 308 -14.57 12.54 5.81
C MET A 308 -15.81 12.70 4.94
N GLY A 309 -16.92 12.09 5.33
CA GLY A 309 -18.19 12.08 4.59
C GLY A 309 -19.07 13.32 4.79
N ARG A 310 -18.61 14.34 5.53
CA ARG A 310 -19.39 15.57 5.78
C ARG A 310 -19.19 16.61 4.68
N ASP A 311 -20.29 17.13 4.13
CA ASP A 311 -20.26 18.29 3.24
C ASP A 311 -19.77 19.53 4.03
N GLY A 312 -18.93 20.35 3.42
CA GLY A 312 -18.38 21.54 4.07
C GLY A 312 -16.93 21.42 4.59
N ALA A 313 -16.27 20.28 4.40
CA ALA A 313 -14.85 20.10 4.74
C ALA A 313 -13.87 20.78 3.76
N GLY A 314 -14.35 21.70 2.91
CA GLY A 314 -13.52 22.42 1.92
C GLY A 314 -13.13 21.61 0.69
N MET A 315 -13.69 20.41 0.52
CA MET A 315 -13.49 19.55 -0.65
C MET A 315 -14.79 19.44 -1.48
N PRO A 316 -14.68 19.20 -2.80
CA PRO A 316 -15.83 18.93 -3.66
C PRO A 316 -16.63 17.69 -3.17
N ARG A 317 -17.92 17.63 -3.49
CA ARG A 317 -18.82 16.57 -2.99
C ARG A 317 -18.47 15.16 -3.47
N ASP A 318 -17.82 15.03 -4.60
CA ASP A 318 -17.30 13.77 -5.13
C ASP A 318 -16.16 13.18 -4.27
N TRP A 319 -15.59 13.96 -3.34
CA TRP A 319 -14.64 13.51 -2.34
C TRP A 319 -15.29 12.91 -1.08
N LEU A 320 -16.60 13.05 -0.89
CA LEU A 320 -17.26 12.55 0.32
C LEU A 320 -17.35 11.01 0.41
N PRO A 321 -17.62 10.25 -0.69
CA PRO A 321 -17.57 8.80 -0.65
C PRO A 321 -16.17 8.32 -0.26
N ASN A 322 -16.10 7.35 0.69
CA ASN A 322 -14.83 6.87 1.22
C ASN A 322 -14.92 5.43 1.73
N ASP A 323 -13.78 4.81 1.94
CA ASP A 323 -13.64 3.47 2.50
C ASP A 323 -13.33 3.47 4.02
N GLY A 324 -13.35 4.65 4.64
CA GLY A 324 -13.03 4.87 6.04
C GLY A 324 -11.70 5.59 6.27
N LEU A 325 -10.74 5.52 5.36
CA LEU A 325 -9.43 6.19 5.43
C LEU A 325 -9.05 6.90 4.13
N VAL A 326 -9.56 6.47 2.98
CA VAL A 326 -9.26 7.04 1.65
C VAL A 326 -10.56 7.42 0.94
N ASN A 327 -10.56 8.58 0.31
CA ASN A 327 -11.68 9.03 -0.52
C ASN A 327 -11.72 8.22 -1.81
N THR A 328 -12.88 7.71 -2.18
CA THR A 328 -13.06 6.82 -3.34
C THR A 328 -12.56 7.44 -4.64
N ILE A 329 -12.77 8.75 -4.83
CA ILE A 329 -12.31 9.48 -6.01
C ILE A 329 -10.79 9.47 -6.12
N SER A 330 -10.10 9.65 -4.99
CA SER A 330 -8.63 9.64 -4.91
C SER A 330 -8.04 8.26 -5.22
N ALA A 331 -8.79 7.19 -4.97
CA ALA A 331 -8.33 5.83 -5.23
C ALA A 331 -8.52 5.37 -6.69
N ARG A 332 -9.08 6.21 -7.56
CA ARG A 332 -9.32 5.85 -8.96
C ARG A 332 -8.05 5.92 -9.81
N TYR A 333 -7.36 7.03 -9.78
CA TYR A 333 -6.13 7.27 -10.55
C TYR A 333 -5.46 8.56 -10.08
N PRO A 334 -4.17 8.76 -10.35
CA PRO A 334 -3.50 10.04 -10.08
C PRO A 334 -4.06 11.17 -10.93
N GLY A 335 -4.31 12.32 -10.32
CA GLY A 335 -4.83 13.49 -11.04
C GLY A 335 -3.94 13.88 -12.24
N GLY A 336 -4.57 14.00 -13.40
CA GLY A 336 -3.88 14.30 -14.66
C GLY A 336 -3.27 13.09 -15.39
N ALA A 337 -3.26 11.89 -14.79
CA ALA A 337 -2.74 10.69 -15.45
C ALA A 337 -3.69 10.16 -16.55
N PRO A 338 -3.16 9.56 -17.62
CA PRO A 338 -3.97 8.80 -18.58
C PRO A 338 -4.73 7.69 -17.86
N HIS A 339 -6.05 7.60 -18.09
CA HIS A 339 -6.89 6.61 -17.43
C HIS A 339 -8.08 6.21 -18.29
N ALA A 340 -8.62 5.01 -18.04
CA ALA A 340 -9.84 4.51 -18.66
C ALA A 340 -10.58 3.59 -17.67
N ASP A 341 -11.91 3.62 -17.71
CA ASP A 341 -12.68 2.63 -16.96
C ASP A 341 -12.43 1.24 -17.57
N PHE A 342 -12.25 0.24 -16.71
CA PHE A 342 -11.84 -1.11 -17.10
C PHE A 342 -12.75 -2.17 -16.50
N VAL A 343 -13.22 -3.08 -17.33
CA VAL A 343 -13.99 -4.24 -16.90
C VAL A 343 -13.13 -5.50 -17.13
N PRO A 344 -13.02 -6.39 -16.14
CA PRO A 344 -12.30 -7.66 -16.31
C PRO A 344 -12.74 -8.40 -17.57
N GLY A 345 -11.77 -8.88 -18.35
CA GLY A 345 -12.00 -9.50 -19.66
C GLY A 345 -11.71 -8.59 -20.87
N GLN A 346 -11.54 -7.29 -20.65
CA GLN A 346 -11.01 -6.38 -21.66
C GLN A 346 -9.48 -6.53 -21.77
N THR A 347 -8.93 -6.17 -22.91
CA THR A 347 -7.47 -6.06 -23.08
C THR A 347 -7.00 -4.77 -22.42
N PRO A 348 -6.07 -4.81 -21.47
CA PRO A 348 -5.52 -3.60 -20.85
C PRO A 348 -4.65 -2.83 -21.85
N VAL A 349 -4.32 -1.57 -21.50
CA VAL A 349 -3.46 -0.68 -22.30
C VAL A 349 -2.29 -0.21 -21.42
N ARG A 350 -1.06 -0.35 -21.91
CA ARG A 350 0.14 0.15 -21.21
C ARG A 350 0.13 1.68 -21.08
N GLY A 351 0.72 2.19 -20.01
CA GLY A 351 0.81 3.62 -19.78
C GLY A 351 -0.53 4.30 -19.45
N VAL A 352 -1.58 3.51 -19.21
CA VAL A 352 -2.92 3.99 -18.88
C VAL A 352 -3.40 3.33 -17.59
N TRP A 353 -3.95 4.09 -16.65
CA TRP A 353 -4.60 3.55 -15.46
C TRP A 353 -5.93 2.88 -15.84
N GLN A 354 -5.96 1.56 -15.70
CA GLN A 354 -7.18 0.76 -15.86
C GLN A 354 -7.98 0.86 -14.56
N VAL A 355 -9.05 1.66 -14.55
CA VAL A 355 -9.85 1.91 -13.35
C VAL A 355 -10.96 0.86 -13.23
N LEU A 356 -10.85 -0.02 -12.26
CA LEU A 356 -11.85 -1.04 -12.01
C LEU A 356 -13.13 -0.45 -11.39
N PRO A 357 -14.27 -1.13 -11.50
CA PRO A 357 -15.47 -0.78 -10.73
C PRO A 357 -15.17 -0.67 -9.24
N VAL A 358 -15.86 0.26 -8.57
CA VAL A 358 -15.69 0.49 -7.13
C VAL A 358 -16.07 -0.78 -6.35
N GLU A 359 -15.15 -1.27 -5.54
CA GLU A 359 -15.39 -2.39 -4.63
C GLU A 359 -16.12 -1.91 -3.36
N HIS A 360 -17.15 -2.63 -2.95
CA HIS A 360 -17.88 -2.35 -1.72
C HIS A 360 -17.15 -2.92 -0.49
N LEU A 361 -15.93 -2.44 -0.28
CA LEU A 361 -15.04 -2.81 0.82
C LEU A 361 -14.65 -1.55 1.60
N ASP A 362 -14.47 -1.70 2.90
CA ASP A 362 -13.75 -0.70 3.69
C ASP A 362 -12.24 -0.92 3.60
N HIS A 363 -11.46 0.03 4.06
CA HIS A 363 -10.02 0.06 3.92
C HIS A 363 -9.32 -1.18 4.51
N LEU A 364 -9.78 -1.68 5.64
CA LEU A 364 -9.23 -2.87 6.29
C LEU A 364 -9.76 -4.16 5.66
N ALA A 365 -11.01 -4.14 5.18
CA ALA A 365 -11.60 -5.29 4.49
C ALA A 365 -10.91 -5.58 3.16
N ALA A 366 -10.34 -4.57 2.51
CA ALA A 366 -9.58 -4.71 1.26
C ALA A 366 -8.33 -5.59 1.40
N ILE A 367 -7.79 -5.72 2.60
CA ILE A 367 -6.64 -6.60 2.91
C ILE A 367 -7.03 -7.88 3.67
N GLY A 368 -8.31 -8.20 3.69
CA GLY A 368 -8.79 -9.39 4.39
C GLY A 368 -8.92 -9.22 5.89
N GLY A 369 -9.09 -7.99 6.36
CA GLY A 369 -9.26 -7.65 7.78
C GLY A 369 -10.22 -8.59 8.50
N VAL A 370 -9.83 -8.99 9.69
CA VAL A 370 -10.37 -10.12 10.48
C VAL A 370 -11.87 -9.99 10.80
N MET A 371 -12.42 -8.79 10.68
CA MET A 371 -13.75 -8.51 11.26
C MET A 371 -14.94 -8.67 10.31
N ASN A 372 -14.77 -8.46 8.99
CA ASN A 372 -15.94 -8.32 8.09
C ASN A 372 -15.86 -9.04 6.73
N ASN A 373 -14.72 -9.59 6.35
CA ASN A 373 -14.59 -10.31 5.09
C ASN A 373 -14.32 -11.80 5.34
N GLY A 374 -15.24 -12.66 5.29
CA GLY A 374 -14.95 -14.10 5.39
C GLY A 374 -13.77 -14.52 4.49
N VAL A 375 -13.03 -15.55 4.90
CA VAL A 375 -11.86 -16.11 4.18
C VAL A 375 -12.14 -16.30 2.68
N VAL A 376 -13.34 -16.79 2.33
CA VAL A 376 -13.76 -17.01 0.94
C VAL A 376 -13.77 -15.70 0.14
N ARG A 377 -14.34 -14.61 0.71
CA ARG A 377 -14.45 -13.32 0.00
C ARG A 377 -13.10 -12.70 -0.25
N THR A 378 -12.20 -12.76 0.73
CA THR A 378 -10.82 -12.31 0.59
C THR A 378 -10.09 -13.09 -0.50
N ARG A 379 -10.24 -14.41 -0.49
CA ARG A 379 -9.63 -15.29 -1.52
C ARG A 379 -10.12 -14.94 -2.92
N LEU A 380 -11.42 -14.75 -3.10
CA LEU A 380 -12.02 -14.35 -4.38
C LEU A 380 -11.51 -12.98 -4.85
N PHE A 381 -11.41 -12.03 -3.94
CA PHE A 381 -10.89 -10.70 -4.23
C PHE A 381 -9.45 -10.78 -4.75
N PHE A 382 -8.55 -11.47 -4.04
CA PHE A 382 -7.15 -11.58 -4.48
C PHE A 382 -6.97 -12.44 -5.73
N ARG A 383 -7.83 -13.43 -5.99
CA ARG A 383 -7.84 -14.12 -7.30
C ARG A 383 -8.14 -13.16 -8.44
N ARG A 384 -9.07 -12.22 -8.26
CA ARG A 384 -9.34 -11.17 -9.27
C ARG A 384 -8.15 -10.23 -9.45
N VAL A 385 -7.48 -9.87 -8.34
CA VAL A 385 -6.24 -9.08 -8.40
C VAL A 385 -5.18 -9.79 -9.26
N MET A 386 -4.94 -11.09 -9.01
CA MET A 386 -3.98 -11.86 -9.80
C MET A 386 -4.39 -12.00 -11.26
N ALA A 387 -5.69 -12.14 -11.55
CA ALA A 387 -6.18 -12.21 -12.92
C ALA A 387 -5.91 -10.92 -13.74
N LEU A 388 -5.76 -9.76 -13.10
CA LEU A 388 -5.33 -8.52 -13.78
C LEU A 388 -3.88 -8.62 -14.25
N LEU A 389 -3.00 -9.18 -13.42
CA LEU A 389 -1.59 -9.40 -13.76
C LEU A 389 -1.45 -10.46 -14.87
N ASP A 390 -2.27 -11.52 -14.80
CA ASP A 390 -2.33 -12.53 -15.86
C ASP A 390 -2.80 -11.93 -17.19
N ALA A 391 -3.77 -11.01 -17.16
CA ALA A 391 -4.24 -10.30 -18.35
C ALA A 391 -3.18 -9.37 -18.94
N ALA A 392 -2.40 -8.68 -18.08
CA ALA A 392 -1.27 -7.87 -18.51
C ALA A 392 -0.19 -8.72 -19.20
N ALA A 393 0.21 -9.84 -18.58
CA ALA A 393 1.20 -10.76 -19.15
C ALA A 393 0.72 -11.41 -20.45
N ALA A 394 -0.58 -11.73 -20.56
CA ALA A 394 -1.15 -12.24 -21.81
C ALA A 394 -1.18 -11.19 -22.93
N ALA A 395 -1.37 -9.92 -22.58
CA ALA A 395 -1.32 -8.82 -23.54
C ALA A 395 0.10 -8.61 -24.10
N ASP A 396 1.14 -8.85 -23.29
CA ASP A 396 2.54 -8.81 -23.74
C ASP A 396 2.84 -9.87 -24.80
N ALA A 397 2.32 -11.08 -24.60
CA ALA A 397 2.53 -12.18 -25.53
C ALA A 397 1.86 -11.97 -26.89
N ASN A 398 0.91 -11.04 -26.99
CA ASN A 398 0.14 -10.70 -28.19
C ASN A 398 0.58 -9.38 -28.86
N SER A 399 1.53 -8.64 -28.26
CA SER A 399 2.10 -7.39 -28.77
C SER A 399 3.45 -7.63 -29.44
#